data_a46609505ad213e1cdfc8aa5f46ba9ab
#
_entry.id   a46609505ad213e1cdfc8aa5f46ba9ab
#
_cell.length_a   1.000
_cell.length_b   1.000
_cell.length_c   1.000
_cell.angle_alpha   90.00
_cell.angle_beta   90.00
_cell.angle_gamma   90.00
#
_symmetry.space_group_name_H-M   'P 1'
#
loop_
_entity.id
_entity.type
_entity.pdbx_description
1 polymer ?
#
loop_
_entity_poly.entity_id
_entity_poly.type
_entity_poly.pdbx_seq_one_letter_code
_entity_poly.pdbx_strand_id
1 'polypeptide(L)'
;MFQGFFDYDNAVWSFIGRLADMMVLNLLWILFSLPIVTLGASTTALYYCTIKIVHEEDRGNFKMFLHSFKQNLKEGIILWVILLPILVILILDHRFFSLIFAENQVLRFLFRGITDALLLLWIFVFLYVWPILSRFENTWQKTLIHSLLMSIRHLPYTLGMILADVLLIVGSYFLIMILPMFTPVIFVLGYPLIAWMNSAFFKRIFRLYEKR
;
A
#
# COMPACT_ATOMS: atom_id res chain seq x y z
N MET A 1 13.14 17.53 37.35
CA MET A 1 12.32 16.38 36.94
C MET A 1 11.64 16.61 35.57
N PHE A 2 11.63 17.84 35.01
CA PHE A 2 11.01 18.17 33.72
C PHE A 2 12.00 18.36 32.54
N GLN A 3 13.32 18.30 32.75
CA GLN A 3 14.31 18.50 31.70
C GLN A 3 14.39 17.33 30.68
N GLY A 4 14.03 16.11 31.07
CA GLY A 4 14.02 14.96 30.14
C GLY A 4 12.78 14.85 29.25
N PHE A 5 11.75 15.68 29.47
CA PHE A 5 10.52 15.64 28.69
C PHE A 5 10.63 16.46 27.39
N PHE A 6 11.59 17.39 27.33
CA PHE A 6 11.84 18.25 26.17
C PHE A 6 13.11 17.87 25.40
N ASP A 7 13.74 16.75 25.75
CA ASP A 7 14.83 16.19 24.95
C ASP A 7 14.27 15.63 23.64
N TYR A 8 14.73 16.16 22.51
CA TYR A 8 14.34 15.74 21.16
C TYR A 8 14.67 14.27 20.88
N ASP A 9 15.52 13.63 21.68
CA ASP A 9 15.87 12.21 21.61
C ASP A 9 14.87 11.29 22.35
N ASN A 10 13.79 11.86 22.93
CA ASN A 10 12.78 11.06 23.63
C ASN A 10 11.90 10.32 22.60
N ALA A 11 11.63 9.02 22.87
CA ALA A 11 10.80 8.16 22.04
C ALA A 11 9.42 8.76 21.69
N VAL A 12 8.88 9.61 22.60
CA VAL A 12 7.60 10.31 22.40
C VAL A 12 7.72 11.38 21.29
N TRP A 13 8.79 12.18 21.30
CA TRP A 13 8.99 13.22 20.29
C TRP A 13 9.31 12.63 18.92
N SER A 14 10.09 11.55 18.87
CA SER A 14 10.34 10.83 17.63
C SER A 14 9.06 10.20 17.05
N PHE A 15 8.14 9.72 17.89
CA PHE A 15 6.86 9.21 17.46
C PHE A 15 5.94 10.33 16.92
N ILE A 16 5.88 11.49 17.62
CA ILE A 16 5.12 12.66 17.15
C ILE A 16 5.68 13.17 15.83
N GLY A 17 7.00 13.22 15.67
CA GLY A 17 7.65 13.58 14.42
C GLY A 17 7.23 12.66 13.27
N ARG A 18 7.26 11.34 13.48
CA ARG A 18 6.80 10.37 12.47
C ARG A 18 5.33 10.54 12.10
N LEU A 19 4.46 10.88 13.06
CA LEU A 19 3.05 11.17 12.76
C LEU A 19 2.92 12.44 11.90
N ALA A 20 3.69 13.50 12.21
CA ALA A 20 3.71 14.71 11.38
C ALA A 20 4.20 14.41 9.95
N ASP A 21 5.23 13.57 9.80
CA ASP A 21 5.71 13.11 8.50
C ASP A 21 4.61 12.37 7.72
N MET A 22 3.86 11.49 8.39
CA MET A 22 2.73 10.79 7.76
C MET A 22 1.63 11.74 7.30
N MET A 23 1.33 12.81 8.06
CA MET A 23 0.37 13.85 7.67
C MET A 23 0.83 14.57 6.39
N VAL A 24 2.09 14.99 6.34
CA VAL A 24 2.67 15.64 5.16
C VAL A 24 2.65 14.72 3.95
N LEU A 25 3.06 13.46 4.13
CA LEU A 25 3.03 12.46 3.07
C LEU A 25 1.61 12.17 2.56
N ASN A 26 0.61 12.18 3.45
CA ASN A 26 -0.78 12.02 3.04
C ASN A 26 -1.27 13.18 2.16
N LEU A 27 -0.97 14.41 2.57
CA LEU A 27 -1.32 15.59 1.76
C LEU A 27 -0.66 15.54 0.39
N LEU A 28 0.61 15.19 0.32
CA LEU A 28 1.33 15.01 -0.94
C LEU A 28 0.70 13.88 -1.77
N TRP A 29 0.44 12.73 -1.16
CA TRP A 29 -0.18 11.61 -1.85
C TRP A 29 -1.55 11.98 -2.43
N ILE A 30 -2.42 12.64 -1.66
CA ILE A 30 -3.74 13.12 -2.13
C ILE A 30 -3.56 14.09 -3.29
N LEU A 31 -2.70 15.11 -3.14
CA LEU A 31 -2.49 16.15 -4.15
C LEU A 31 -2.01 15.55 -5.48
N PHE A 32 -1.02 14.64 -5.45
CA PHE A 32 -0.45 14.02 -6.64
C PHE A 32 -1.29 12.83 -7.16
N SER A 33 -2.31 12.40 -6.42
CA SER A 33 -3.30 11.40 -6.84
C SER A 33 -4.57 12.02 -7.44
N LEU A 34 -4.74 13.36 -7.41
CA LEU A 34 -5.90 14.02 -7.99
C LEU A 34 -6.13 13.63 -9.46
N PRO A 35 -5.09 13.60 -10.32
CA PRO A 35 -5.24 12.90 -11.58
C PRO A 35 -5.22 11.40 -11.32
N ILE A 36 -6.36 10.70 -11.42
CA ILE A 36 -6.50 9.26 -11.12
C ILE A 36 -5.41 8.41 -11.79
N VAL A 37 -4.94 8.82 -12.97
CA VAL A 37 -3.87 8.13 -13.73
C VAL A 37 -2.53 8.11 -12.99
N THR A 38 -2.23 9.11 -12.15
CA THR A 38 -0.96 9.23 -11.42
C THR A 38 -0.97 8.54 -10.07
N LEU A 39 -2.09 7.91 -9.69
CA LEU A 39 -2.27 7.24 -8.40
C LEU A 39 -1.21 6.16 -8.15
N GLY A 40 -0.80 5.42 -9.18
CA GLY A 40 0.28 4.44 -9.08
C GLY A 40 1.63 5.06 -8.78
N ALA A 41 1.97 6.18 -9.45
CA ALA A 41 3.22 6.88 -9.22
C ALA A 41 3.27 7.56 -7.83
N SER A 42 2.16 8.17 -7.39
CA SER A 42 2.07 8.78 -6.06
C SER A 42 2.13 7.73 -4.93
N THR A 43 1.52 6.56 -5.14
CA THR A 43 1.63 5.43 -4.20
C THR A 43 3.06 4.89 -4.14
N THR A 44 3.75 4.78 -5.27
CA THR A 44 5.17 4.42 -5.32
C THR A 44 6.04 5.42 -4.55
N ALA A 45 5.81 6.72 -4.75
CA ALA A 45 6.53 7.77 -4.03
C ALA A 45 6.27 7.74 -2.52
N LEU A 46 5.05 7.43 -2.12
CA LEU A 46 4.70 7.23 -0.71
C LEU A 46 5.47 6.06 -0.11
N TYR A 47 5.50 4.88 -0.76
CA TYR A 47 6.29 3.75 -0.28
C TYR A 47 7.78 4.04 -0.23
N TYR A 48 8.32 4.79 -1.19
CA TYR A 48 9.70 5.24 -1.15
C TYR A 48 10.01 6.03 0.14
N CYS A 49 9.17 6.99 0.50
CA CYS A 49 9.33 7.78 1.71
C CYS A 49 9.14 6.94 2.98
N THR A 50 8.09 6.12 3.05
CA THR A 50 7.80 5.31 4.24
C THR A 50 8.86 4.25 4.50
N ILE A 51 9.42 3.62 3.45
CA ILE A 51 10.56 2.69 3.58
C ILE A 51 11.79 3.43 4.13
N LYS A 52 12.09 4.64 3.65
CA LYS A 52 13.21 5.44 4.15
C LYS A 52 13.02 5.87 5.60
N ILE A 53 11.83 6.30 5.99
CA ILE A 53 11.51 6.63 7.39
C ILE A 53 11.73 5.41 8.30
N VAL A 54 11.31 4.21 7.87
CA VAL A 54 11.55 2.96 8.62
C VAL A 54 13.04 2.63 8.71
N HIS A 55 13.87 3.07 7.75
CA HIS A 55 15.34 2.90 7.78
C HIS A 55 16.09 4.05 8.49
N GLU A 56 15.37 5.05 9.00
CA GLU A 56 15.94 6.24 9.65
C GLU A 56 16.84 7.07 8.69
N GLU A 57 16.56 7.03 7.38
CA GLU A 57 17.28 7.75 6.33
C GLU A 57 16.53 9.03 5.92
N ASP A 58 15.87 9.72 6.83
CA ASP A 58 15.06 10.87 6.50
C ASP A 58 15.88 12.09 6.07
N ARG A 59 15.60 12.63 4.88
CA ARG A 59 16.26 13.82 4.29
C ARG A 59 15.26 14.86 3.77
N GLY A 60 14.05 14.89 4.30
CA GLY A 60 12.98 15.80 3.91
C GLY A 60 11.95 15.20 2.97
N ASN A 61 10.80 14.91 3.52
CA ASN A 61 9.68 14.18 2.90
C ASN A 61 9.24 14.73 1.53
N PHE A 62 9.16 16.05 1.41
CA PHE A 62 8.70 16.69 0.17
C PHE A 62 9.66 16.43 -1.00
N LYS A 63 10.96 16.63 -0.79
CA LYS A 63 11.96 16.42 -1.85
C LYS A 63 12.07 14.94 -2.23
N MET A 64 12.03 14.05 -1.26
CA MET A 64 12.07 12.60 -1.48
C MET A 64 10.84 12.13 -2.25
N PHE A 65 9.65 12.61 -1.87
CA PHE A 65 8.40 12.28 -2.55
C PHE A 65 8.43 12.73 -4.01
N LEU A 66 8.76 14.00 -4.27
CA LEU A 66 8.83 14.54 -5.64
C LEU A 66 9.88 13.85 -6.50
N HIS A 67 11.04 13.50 -5.92
CA HIS A 67 12.08 12.76 -6.62
C HIS A 67 11.56 11.41 -7.08
N SER A 68 11.04 10.60 -6.15
CA SER A 68 10.50 9.27 -6.48
C SER A 68 9.28 9.34 -7.40
N PHE A 69 8.39 10.32 -7.21
CA PHE A 69 7.24 10.53 -8.07
C PHE A 69 7.65 10.77 -9.53
N LYS A 70 8.61 11.69 -9.77
CA LYS A 70 9.10 11.99 -11.13
C LYS A 70 9.82 10.80 -11.74
N GLN A 71 10.66 10.11 -10.97
CA GLN A 71 11.43 8.96 -11.44
C GLN A 71 10.51 7.80 -11.87
N ASN A 72 9.45 7.54 -11.11
CA ASN A 72 8.57 6.40 -11.34
C ASN A 72 7.24 6.77 -12.04
N LEU A 73 7.12 8.01 -12.57
CA LEU A 73 5.86 8.51 -13.14
C LEU A 73 5.37 7.61 -14.28
N LYS A 74 6.23 7.31 -15.25
CA LYS A 74 5.88 6.53 -16.43
C LYS A 74 5.47 5.10 -16.05
N GLU A 75 6.31 4.41 -15.32
CA GLU A 75 6.09 3.01 -14.93
C GLU A 75 4.90 2.89 -13.98
N GLY A 76 4.74 3.83 -13.05
CA GLY A 76 3.61 3.88 -12.12
C GLY A 76 2.28 4.09 -12.82
N ILE A 77 2.22 4.94 -13.85
CA ILE A 77 1.01 5.15 -14.67
C ILE A 77 0.69 3.85 -15.44
N ILE A 78 1.67 3.25 -16.10
CA ILE A 78 1.46 2.02 -16.89
C ILE A 78 0.91 0.90 -15.99
N LEU A 79 1.53 0.68 -14.83
CA LEU A 79 1.09 -0.33 -13.87
C LEU A 79 -0.33 -0.07 -13.35
N TRP A 80 -0.66 1.18 -13.06
CA TRP A 80 -1.99 1.56 -12.61
C TRP A 80 -3.06 1.32 -13.68
N VAL A 81 -2.77 1.74 -14.93
CA VAL A 81 -3.67 1.55 -16.09
C VAL A 81 -3.85 0.06 -16.43
N ILE A 82 -2.92 -0.80 -16.08
CA ILE A 82 -3.08 -2.26 -16.23
C ILE A 82 -3.87 -2.86 -15.06
N LEU A 83 -3.50 -2.52 -13.82
CA LEU A 83 -4.08 -3.16 -12.63
C LEU A 83 -5.52 -2.73 -12.36
N LEU A 84 -5.87 -1.47 -12.61
CA LEU A 84 -7.23 -0.98 -12.36
C LEU A 84 -8.29 -1.65 -13.23
N PRO A 85 -8.15 -1.75 -14.58
CA PRO A 85 -9.13 -2.47 -15.39
C PRO A 85 -9.24 -3.95 -15.03
N ILE A 86 -8.13 -4.62 -14.71
CA ILE A 86 -8.17 -6.02 -14.26
C ILE A 86 -9.04 -6.15 -13.01
N LEU A 87 -8.88 -5.27 -12.02
CA LEU A 87 -9.73 -5.26 -10.82
C LEU A 87 -11.21 -5.07 -11.18
N VAL A 88 -11.51 -4.09 -12.03
CA VAL A 88 -12.89 -3.81 -12.46
C VAL A 88 -13.51 -5.02 -13.14
N ILE A 89 -12.79 -5.67 -14.05
CA ILE A 89 -13.25 -6.88 -14.73
C ILE A 89 -13.52 -7.98 -13.70
N LEU A 90 -12.61 -8.25 -12.78
CA LEU A 90 -12.77 -9.30 -11.76
C LEU A 90 -13.99 -9.04 -10.85
N ILE A 91 -14.24 -7.78 -10.48
CA ILE A 91 -15.41 -7.40 -9.68
C ILE A 91 -16.72 -7.60 -10.50
N LEU A 92 -16.71 -7.22 -11.77
CA LEU A 92 -17.85 -7.40 -12.66
C LEU A 92 -18.12 -8.89 -12.90
N ASP A 93 -17.10 -9.69 -13.15
CA ASP A 93 -17.23 -11.16 -13.33
C ASP A 93 -17.83 -11.83 -12.10
N HIS A 94 -17.39 -11.43 -10.89
CA HIS A 94 -17.94 -11.97 -9.66
C HIS A 94 -19.46 -11.71 -9.53
N ARG A 95 -19.93 -10.53 -9.97
CA ARG A 95 -21.37 -10.19 -10.02
C ARG A 95 -22.08 -10.92 -11.15
N PHE A 96 -21.50 -10.95 -12.33
CA PHE A 96 -22.07 -11.52 -13.55
C PHE A 96 -22.30 -13.02 -13.42
N PHE A 97 -21.33 -13.80 -12.96
CA PHE A 97 -21.46 -15.23 -12.77
C PHE A 97 -22.48 -15.60 -11.69
N SER A 98 -22.67 -14.75 -10.68
CA SER A 98 -23.72 -14.97 -9.68
C SER A 98 -25.13 -14.82 -10.24
N LEU A 99 -25.30 -14.02 -11.31
CA LEU A 99 -26.60 -13.81 -11.98
C LEU A 99 -26.85 -14.87 -13.05
N ILE A 100 -25.91 -15.15 -13.94
CA ILE A 100 -26.07 -16.09 -15.06
C ILE A 100 -26.30 -17.53 -14.57
N PHE A 101 -25.53 -17.95 -13.58
CA PHE A 101 -25.63 -19.30 -13.03
C PHE A 101 -26.51 -19.37 -11.77
N ALA A 102 -27.53 -18.50 -11.68
CA ALA A 102 -28.44 -18.46 -10.54
C ALA A 102 -29.14 -19.83 -10.28
N GLU A 103 -29.51 -20.55 -11.35
CA GLU A 103 -30.20 -21.85 -11.29
C GLU A 103 -29.21 -23.03 -11.15
N ASN A 104 -27.96 -22.89 -11.59
CA ASN A 104 -26.98 -23.97 -11.51
C ASN A 104 -25.92 -23.68 -10.40
N GLN A 105 -26.18 -24.26 -9.23
CA GLN A 105 -25.33 -24.04 -8.05
C GLN A 105 -23.87 -24.48 -8.25
N VAL A 106 -23.63 -25.58 -8.98
CA VAL A 106 -22.26 -26.11 -9.20
C VAL A 106 -21.48 -25.18 -10.09
N LEU A 107 -22.00 -24.73 -11.22
CA LEU A 107 -21.33 -23.79 -12.11
C LEU A 107 -21.08 -22.46 -11.42
N ARG A 108 -22.07 -21.94 -10.70
CA ARG A 108 -21.92 -20.71 -9.90
C ARG A 108 -20.77 -20.82 -8.90
N PHE A 109 -20.68 -21.93 -8.16
CA PHE A 109 -19.61 -22.15 -7.18
C PHE A 109 -18.23 -22.20 -7.85
N LEU A 110 -18.10 -22.95 -8.97
CA LEU A 110 -16.84 -23.08 -9.70
C LEU A 110 -16.35 -21.73 -10.24
N PHE A 111 -17.21 -20.98 -10.97
CA PHE A 111 -16.79 -19.71 -11.56
C PHE A 111 -16.50 -18.64 -10.50
N ARG A 112 -17.27 -18.58 -9.43
CA ARG A 112 -16.96 -17.68 -8.30
C ARG A 112 -15.65 -18.05 -7.64
N GLY A 113 -15.40 -19.33 -7.39
CA GLY A 113 -14.13 -19.78 -6.81
C GLY A 113 -12.91 -19.40 -7.66
N ILE A 114 -13.03 -19.50 -8.99
CA ILE A 114 -11.96 -19.06 -9.91
C ILE A 114 -11.77 -17.55 -9.80
N THR A 115 -12.85 -16.76 -9.83
CA THR A 115 -12.77 -15.30 -9.74
C THR A 115 -12.20 -14.86 -8.38
N ASP A 116 -12.59 -15.49 -7.28
CA ASP A 116 -12.06 -15.21 -5.94
C ASP A 116 -10.57 -15.53 -5.85
N ALA A 117 -10.11 -16.63 -6.46
CA ALA A 117 -8.69 -16.96 -6.54
C ALA A 117 -7.89 -15.92 -7.35
N LEU A 118 -8.44 -15.45 -8.47
CA LEU A 118 -7.83 -14.39 -9.28
C LEU A 118 -7.81 -13.05 -8.53
N LEU A 119 -8.85 -12.70 -7.78
CA LEU A 119 -8.87 -11.52 -6.91
C LEU A 119 -7.80 -11.61 -5.82
N LEU A 120 -7.61 -12.77 -5.22
CA LEU A 120 -6.55 -12.98 -4.23
C LEU A 120 -5.14 -12.78 -4.85
N LEU A 121 -4.91 -13.33 -6.04
CA LEU A 121 -3.65 -13.11 -6.78
C LEU A 121 -3.45 -11.63 -7.13
N TRP A 122 -4.53 -10.94 -7.51
CA TRP A 122 -4.49 -9.51 -7.78
C TRP A 122 -4.09 -8.71 -6.52
N ILE A 123 -4.67 -9.03 -5.36
CA ILE A 123 -4.30 -8.41 -4.07
C ILE A 123 -2.81 -8.65 -3.77
N PHE A 124 -2.30 -9.85 -4.00
CA PHE A 124 -0.90 -10.19 -3.79
C PHE A 124 0.03 -9.33 -4.65
N VAL A 125 -0.29 -9.20 -5.94
CA VAL A 125 0.47 -8.35 -6.86
C VAL A 125 0.36 -6.88 -6.45
N PHE A 126 -0.85 -6.40 -6.16
CA PHE A 126 -1.11 -5.00 -5.81
C PHE A 126 -0.36 -4.56 -4.55
N LEU A 127 -0.25 -5.42 -3.55
CA LEU A 127 0.46 -5.15 -2.31
C LEU A 127 1.96 -4.97 -2.52
N TYR A 128 2.56 -5.70 -3.47
CA TYR A 128 4.00 -5.71 -3.71
C TYR A 128 4.47 -4.76 -4.82
N VAL A 129 3.61 -4.42 -5.78
CA VAL A 129 4.03 -3.69 -6.99
C VAL A 129 4.62 -2.32 -6.68
N TRP A 130 4.01 -1.57 -5.78
CA TRP A 130 4.43 -0.21 -5.45
C TRP A 130 5.72 -0.16 -4.63
N PRO A 131 5.89 -0.97 -3.56
CA PRO A 131 7.16 -1.07 -2.85
C PRO A 131 8.33 -1.55 -3.71
N ILE A 132 8.09 -2.51 -4.61
CA ILE A 132 9.13 -3.02 -5.52
C ILE A 132 9.52 -1.93 -6.53
N LEU A 133 8.55 -1.24 -7.13
CA LEU A 133 8.83 -0.14 -8.06
C LEU A 133 9.57 1.02 -7.36
N SER A 134 9.27 1.27 -6.08
CA SER A 134 9.93 2.32 -5.31
C SER A 134 11.40 2.03 -4.98
N ARG A 135 11.80 0.76 -4.93
CA ARG A 135 13.14 0.33 -4.48
C ARG A 135 14.04 -0.12 -5.61
N PHE A 136 13.47 -0.73 -6.66
CA PHE A 136 14.23 -1.33 -7.75
C PHE A 136 13.92 -0.62 -9.08
N GLU A 137 14.97 -0.25 -9.83
CA GLU A 137 14.82 0.31 -11.17
C GLU A 137 14.45 -0.80 -12.16
N ASN A 138 13.18 -1.09 -12.26
CA ASN A 138 12.63 -2.14 -13.11
C ASN A 138 11.65 -1.58 -14.14
N THR A 139 11.57 -2.24 -15.31
CA THR A 139 10.45 -2.03 -16.22
C THR A 139 9.13 -2.55 -15.61
N TRP A 140 7.99 -2.01 -16.04
CA TRP A 140 6.68 -2.42 -15.54
C TRP A 140 6.44 -3.95 -15.61
N GLN A 141 6.91 -4.63 -16.67
CA GLN A 141 6.80 -6.09 -16.84
C GLN A 141 7.57 -6.84 -15.75
N LYS A 142 8.83 -6.47 -15.53
CA LYS A 142 9.66 -7.07 -14.47
C LYS A 142 9.07 -6.80 -13.09
N THR A 143 8.54 -5.60 -12.87
CA THR A 143 7.89 -5.25 -11.60
C THR A 143 6.68 -6.14 -11.33
N LEU A 144 5.80 -6.40 -12.31
CA LEU A 144 4.66 -7.31 -12.16
C LEU A 144 5.10 -8.74 -11.83
N ILE A 145 6.07 -9.27 -12.60
CA ILE A 145 6.58 -10.63 -12.37
C ILE A 145 7.23 -10.75 -10.99
N HIS A 146 8.07 -9.79 -10.61
CA HIS A 146 8.71 -9.80 -9.30
C HIS A 146 7.70 -9.64 -8.16
N SER A 147 6.65 -8.82 -8.34
CA SER A 147 5.59 -8.66 -7.35
C SER A 147 4.85 -9.97 -7.10
N LEU A 148 4.50 -10.69 -8.16
CA LEU A 148 3.86 -12.00 -8.04
C LEU A 148 4.79 -13.03 -7.38
N LEU A 149 6.03 -13.14 -7.85
CA LEU A 149 6.99 -14.12 -7.32
C LEU A 149 7.34 -13.85 -5.85
N MET A 150 7.56 -12.57 -5.48
CA MET A 150 7.90 -12.20 -4.10
C MET A 150 6.72 -12.38 -3.15
N SER A 151 5.49 -12.10 -3.59
CA SER A 151 4.30 -12.28 -2.75
C SER A 151 4.06 -13.76 -2.41
N ILE A 152 4.30 -14.67 -3.35
CA ILE A 152 4.19 -16.12 -3.14
C ILE A 152 5.38 -16.65 -2.32
N ARG A 153 6.61 -16.21 -2.64
CA ARG A 153 7.81 -16.66 -1.93
C ARG A 153 7.82 -16.27 -0.45
N HIS A 154 7.24 -15.12 -0.13
CA HIS A 154 7.15 -14.59 1.22
C HIS A 154 5.72 -14.63 1.77
N LEU A 155 4.99 -15.69 1.46
CA LEU A 155 3.57 -15.87 1.79
C LEU A 155 3.22 -15.58 3.27
N PRO A 156 4.00 -15.98 4.29
CA PRO A 156 3.70 -15.61 5.67
C PRO A 156 3.70 -14.10 5.92
N TYR A 157 4.64 -13.36 5.30
CA TYR A 157 4.68 -11.90 5.38
C TYR A 157 3.52 -11.26 4.61
N THR A 158 3.18 -11.81 3.44
CA THR A 158 2.04 -11.36 2.63
C THR A 158 0.73 -11.49 3.39
N LEU A 159 0.48 -12.65 4.01
CA LEU A 159 -0.71 -12.86 4.83
C LEU A 159 -0.71 -11.95 6.08
N GLY A 160 0.46 -11.76 6.69
CA GLY A 160 0.62 -10.84 7.83
C GLY A 160 0.29 -9.39 7.46
N MET A 161 0.73 -8.90 6.30
CA MET A 161 0.40 -7.56 5.79
C MET A 161 -1.10 -7.43 5.50
N ILE A 162 -1.70 -8.40 4.79
CA ILE A 162 -3.14 -8.40 4.49
C ILE A 162 -3.96 -8.38 5.78
N LEU A 163 -3.61 -9.23 6.75
CA LEU A 163 -4.31 -9.26 8.04
C LEU A 163 -4.21 -7.93 8.78
N ALA A 164 -3.03 -7.33 8.82
CA ALA A 164 -2.79 -6.05 9.46
C ALA A 164 -3.53 -4.91 8.74
N ASP A 165 -3.54 -4.89 7.39
CA ASP A 165 -4.31 -3.92 6.61
C ASP A 165 -5.82 -4.04 6.86
N VAL A 166 -6.35 -5.27 6.88
CA VAL A 166 -7.77 -5.53 7.20
C VAL A 166 -8.10 -5.06 8.62
N LEU A 167 -7.24 -5.37 9.60
CA LEU A 167 -7.45 -4.94 10.99
C LEU A 167 -7.44 -3.41 11.13
N LEU A 168 -6.54 -2.71 10.41
CA LEU A 168 -6.52 -1.24 10.39
C LEU A 168 -7.78 -0.66 9.75
N ILE A 169 -8.22 -1.19 8.61
CA ILE A 169 -9.41 -0.70 7.90
C ILE A 169 -10.66 -0.95 8.72
N VAL A 170 -10.83 -2.17 9.23
CA VAL A 170 -12.00 -2.54 10.06
C VAL A 170 -11.98 -1.77 11.38
N GLY A 171 -10.81 -1.68 12.03
CA GLY A 171 -10.64 -0.90 13.26
C GLY A 171 -10.96 0.58 13.05
N SER A 172 -10.50 1.18 11.95
CA SER A 172 -10.83 2.56 11.59
C SER A 172 -12.32 2.76 11.37
N TYR A 173 -12.98 1.81 10.71
CA TYR A 173 -14.44 1.85 10.50
C TYR A 173 -15.20 1.82 11.82
N PHE A 174 -14.85 0.90 12.73
CA PHE A 174 -15.47 0.85 14.05
C PHE A 174 -15.18 2.09 14.91
N LEU A 175 -13.95 2.63 14.81
CA LEU A 175 -13.58 3.84 15.53
C LEU A 175 -14.42 5.05 15.06
N ILE A 176 -14.65 5.19 13.75
CA ILE A 176 -15.53 6.23 13.20
C ILE A 176 -16.98 6.04 13.69
N MET A 177 -17.47 4.80 13.73
CA MET A 177 -18.83 4.48 14.18
C MET A 177 -19.05 4.83 15.66
N ILE A 178 -18.08 4.51 16.54
CA ILE A 178 -18.19 4.71 17.98
C ILE A 178 -17.82 6.16 18.36
N LEU A 179 -16.80 6.72 17.72
CA LEU A 179 -16.23 8.03 18.03
C LEU A 179 -16.03 8.85 16.73
N PRO A 180 -17.10 9.44 16.17
CA PRO A 180 -17.03 10.18 14.89
C PRO A 180 -16.05 11.34 14.90
N MET A 181 -15.69 11.86 16.07
CA MET A 181 -14.71 12.95 16.22
C MET A 181 -13.30 12.57 15.74
N PHE A 182 -12.98 11.27 15.64
CA PHE A 182 -11.69 10.80 15.12
C PHE A 182 -11.64 10.69 13.60
N THR A 183 -12.75 10.90 12.90
CA THR A 183 -12.80 10.87 11.43
C THR A 183 -11.73 11.76 10.76
N PRO A 184 -11.49 13.03 11.17
CA PRO A 184 -10.43 13.84 10.58
C PRO A 184 -9.04 13.24 10.78
N VAL A 185 -8.76 12.65 11.94
CA VAL A 185 -7.46 12.03 12.24
C VAL A 185 -7.22 10.81 11.35
N ILE A 186 -8.23 9.95 11.20
CA ILE A 186 -8.16 8.79 10.32
C ILE A 186 -7.98 9.21 8.87
N PHE A 187 -8.66 10.26 8.42
CA PHE A 187 -8.50 10.79 7.06
C PHE A 187 -7.12 11.40 6.84
N VAL A 188 -6.57 12.11 7.84
CA VAL A 188 -5.26 12.77 7.75
C VAL A 188 -4.10 11.78 7.83
N LEU A 189 -4.20 10.70 8.61
CA LEU A 189 -3.18 9.65 8.68
C LEU A 189 -3.36 8.59 7.58
N GLY A 190 -4.56 8.29 7.21
CA GLY A 190 -5.05 7.49 6.09
C GLY A 190 -4.12 6.42 5.54
N TYR A 191 -3.96 6.45 4.24
CA TYR A 191 -3.15 5.49 3.49
C TYR A 191 -1.65 5.48 3.86
N PRO A 192 -0.99 6.60 4.22
CA PRO A 192 0.39 6.57 4.70
C PRO A 192 0.65 5.70 5.92
N LEU A 193 -0.32 5.56 6.82
CA LEU A 193 -0.18 4.68 7.97
C LEU A 193 -0.11 3.20 7.55
N ILE A 194 -0.97 2.80 6.60
CA ILE A 194 -0.94 1.48 5.99
C ILE A 194 0.41 1.25 5.29
N ALA A 195 0.84 2.21 4.47
CA ALA A 195 2.11 2.13 3.75
C ALA A 195 3.33 2.04 4.70
N TRP A 196 3.31 2.79 5.79
CA TRP A 196 4.38 2.76 6.81
C TRP A 196 4.43 1.41 7.53
N MET A 197 3.29 0.88 7.93
CA MET A 197 3.20 -0.44 8.55
C MET A 197 3.70 -1.53 7.61
N ASN A 198 3.25 -1.54 6.35
CA ASN A 198 3.71 -2.47 5.34
C ASN A 198 5.21 -2.32 5.05
N SER A 199 5.75 -1.09 5.08
CA SER A 199 7.18 -0.82 4.91
C SER A 199 8.04 -1.51 5.96
N ALA A 200 7.54 -1.72 7.18
CA ALA A 200 8.24 -2.48 8.22
C ALA A 200 8.41 -3.97 7.84
N PHE A 201 7.42 -4.56 7.17
CA PHE A 201 7.54 -5.92 6.62
C PHE A 201 8.49 -5.94 5.41
N PHE A 202 8.38 -4.96 4.50
CA PHE A 202 9.27 -4.86 3.33
C PHE A 202 10.72 -4.64 3.71
N LYS A 203 11.02 -3.93 4.79
CA LYS A 203 12.39 -3.81 5.33
C LYS A 203 13.03 -5.18 5.59
N ARG A 204 12.27 -6.12 6.14
CA ARG A 204 12.76 -7.49 6.41
C ARG A 204 12.92 -8.29 5.11
N ILE A 205 11.97 -8.17 4.19
CA ILE A 205 11.99 -8.87 2.91
C ILE A 205 13.17 -8.39 2.05
N PHE A 206 13.31 -7.07 1.84
CA PHE A 206 14.34 -6.49 0.97
C PHE A 206 15.76 -6.72 1.48
N ARG A 207 15.97 -6.75 2.79
CA ARG A 207 17.27 -7.10 3.39
C ARG A 207 17.83 -8.45 2.90
N LEU A 208 16.96 -9.39 2.50
CA LEU A 208 17.37 -10.69 1.98
C LEU A 208 17.90 -10.60 0.54
N TYR A 209 17.54 -9.55 -0.20
CA TYR A 209 17.93 -9.34 -1.61
C TYR A 209 19.06 -8.31 -1.76
N GLU A 210 19.27 -7.43 -0.81
CA GLU A 210 20.35 -6.44 -0.82
C GLU A 210 21.72 -7.03 -0.44
N LYS A 211 21.75 -8.18 0.21
CA LYS A 211 22.99 -8.88 0.62
C LYS A 211 23.58 -9.78 -0.48
N ARG A 212 23.02 -9.78 -1.68
CA ARG A 212 23.54 -10.51 -2.85
C ARG A 212 24.00 -9.55 -3.92
#